data_23de877384b4dd4d6f1737c754cbb990
#
_entry.id   23de877384b4dd4d6f1737c754cbb990
#
_cell.length_a   1.000
_cell.length_b   1.000
_cell.length_c   1.000
_cell.angle_alpha   90.00
_cell.angle_beta   90.00
_cell.angle_gamma   90.00
#
_symmetry.space_group_name_H-M   'P 1'
#
loop_
_entity.id
_entity.type
_entity.pdbx_description
1 polymer ?
#
loop_
_entity_poly.entity_id
_entity_poly.type
_entity_poly.pdbx_seq_one_letter_code
_entity_poly.pdbx_strand_id
1 'polypeptide(L)'
;MSGNIALSELEYVFEVNEDSHTFNVTTAQEIATINVTSAICAGDEPAENVGWTIKSVKVGSNPAQTINASSFSSIGGLSAETTVDGNLKLTANERINPNNGGHAYWTGDNGDWSPEDWTSSTASIPIDLSKFDPYSDAPRTNGKMTTANCYIIRHAGTYKIPLVYGNGVVDGDENTQSYYPNETGGTNRLERFLNHKGNGITSAFIENNTGCTAADDGCCIVWQDEAFVIKDLKIVGSKAGNYTTGNVRYLQFTVDNSTICQNNAVIAVKDTDGNIMWSWLIWTTNDPALLGDPYEVSSTDGNYYFFRMNSVGWMDETEYPARDEVVITLEQTGTGNTIDITVDQPEVSEQARSNYYEFGRKDPMCRKDSPVSGEFIHGAGTGKVDLQTAIMNPGTFYSYTSGSSDWCSTTYYNLWTGKLSKGGKYDIASSPALTKTVYDPSPVGYQVPLYHALSAVLDQGTPEFPYQGYRNRTSGSLTNIGTSRFYFAANPVEGVSDAYLIMNDSKILTSCRAHCTPIRPVLEQNPNE
;
A
#
# COMPACT_ATOMS: atom_id res chain seq x y z
N MET A 1 20.55 -61.93 -18.87
CA MET A 1 19.34 -62.27 -19.64
C MET A 1 18.76 -60.96 -20.15
N SER A 2 18.96 -60.66 -21.44
CA SER A 2 18.29 -59.54 -22.09
C SER A 2 16.90 -60.03 -22.49
N GLY A 3 15.92 -59.75 -21.68
CA GLY A 3 14.54 -59.97 -22.07
C GLY A 3 14.17 -58.92 -23.12
N ASN A 4 13.93 -59.33 -24.36
CA ASN A 4 13.25 -58.52 -25.34
C ASN A 4 11.80 -58.34 -24.86
N ILE A 5 11.49 -57.14 -24.33
CA ILE A 5 10.09 -56.77 -24.10
C ILE A 5 9.47 -56.65 -25.51
N ALA A 6 8.41 -57.41 -25.77
CA ALA A 6 7.69 -57.31 -27.03
C ALA A 6 7.08 -55.86 -27.13
N LEU A 7 7.23 -55.22 -28.29
CA LEU A 7 6.67 -53.88 -28.54
C LEU A 7 5.16 -53.76 -28.25
N SER A 8 4.45 -54.88 -28.17
CA SER A 8 3.03 -55.00 -27.79
C SER A 8 2.73 -54.91 -26.30
N GLU A 9 3.77 -54.81 -25.45
CA GLU A 9 3.64 -54.71 -23.97
C GLU A 9 4.00 -53.30 -23.45
N LEU A 10 4.31 -52.36 -24.36
CA LEU A 10 4.58 -50.96 -24.01
C LEU A 10 3.30 -50.15 -24.07
N GLU A 11 2.95 -49.55 -22.95
CA GLU A 11 1.83 -48.62 -22.86
C GLU A 11 2.36 -47.18 -22.75
N TYR A 12 1.69 -46.26 -23.42
CA TYR A 12 1.96 -44.82 -23.30
C TYR A 12 1.04 -44.23 -22.25
N VAL A 13 1.60 -43.69 -21.19
CA VAL A 13 0.88 -42.97 -20.16
C VAL A 13 1.04 -41.48 -20.41
N PHE A 14 -0.09 -40.77 -20.44
CA PHE A 14 -0.11 -39.31 -20.54
C PHE A 14 -1.25 -38.80 -19.67
N GLU A 15 -0.92 -38.21 -18.50
CA GLU A 15 -1.86 -37.87 -17.46
C GLU A 15 -1.47 -36.53 -16.80
N VAL A 16 -2.44 -35.85 -16.18
CA VAL A 16 -2.24 -34.67 -15.35
C VAL A 16 -2.91 -34.88 -14.00
N ASN A 17 -2.39 -34.23 -12.96
CA ASN A 17 -2.98 -34.32 -11.63
C ASN A 17 -4.31 -33.54 -11.51
N GLU A 18 -4.55 -32.56 -12.37
CA GLU A 18 -5.80 -31.83 -12.51
C GLU A 18 -5.98 -31.38 -13.96
N ASP A 19 -7.20 -31.48 -14.47
CA ASP A 19 -7.59 -31.07 -15.83
C ASP A 19 -8.38 -29.74 -15.84
N SER A 20 -8.58 -29.15 -14.68
CA SER A 20 -9.23 -27.85 -14.53
C SER A 20 -8.61 -27.07 -13.39
N HIS A 21 -8.42 -25.76 -13.59
CA HIS A 21 -7.90 -24.84 -12.59
C HIS A 21 -8.62 -23.51 -12.62
N THR A 22 -8.84 -22.91 -11.45
CA THR A 22 -9.51 -21.59 -11.33
C THR A 22 -8.58 -20.57 -10.69
N PHE A 23 -8.33 -19.47 -11.38
CA PHE A 23 -7.59 -18.33 -10.86
C PHE A 23 -8.55 -17.21 -10.45
N ASN A 24 -8.39 -16.73 -9.23
CA ASN A 24 -9.15 -15.58 -8.69
C ASN A 24 -8.32 -14.30 -8.66
N VAL A 25 -7.56 -14.07 -9.72
CA VAL A 25 -6.61 -12.94 -9.83
C VAL A 25 -7.35 -11.62 -9.90
N THR A 26 -6.92 -10.66 -9.10
CA THR A 26 -7.26 -9.25 -9.24
C THR A 26 -6.06 -8.49 -9.83
N THR A 27 -5.21 -7.95 -9.01
CA THR A 27 -4.12 -7.05 -9.37
C THR A 27 -2.73 -7.66 -9.22
N ALA A 28 -2.61 -8.85 -8.65
CA ALA A 28 -1.34 -9.59 -8.55
C ALA A 28 -1.36 -10.82 -9.47
N GLN A 29 -0.19 -11.27 -9.93
CA GLN A 29 -0.08 -12.53 -10.65
C GLN A 29 -0.32 -13.70 -9.70
N GLU A 30 -0.97 -14.74 -10.20
CA GLU A 30 -1.16 -16.00 -9.50
C GLU A 30 -0.54 -17.14 -10.30
N ILE A 31 0.13 -18.06 -9.61
CA ILE A 31 0.89 -19.15 -10.23
C ILE A 31 0.34 -20.49 -9.76
N ALA A 32 0.10 -21.40 -10.71
CA ALA A 32 -0.23 -22.81 -10.45
C ALA A 32 0.75 -23.73 -11.18
N THR A 33 0.98 -24.90 -10.62
CA THR A 33 1.77 -25.96 -11.26
C THR A 33 0.92 -27.20 -11.43
N ILE A 34 0.69 -27.59 -12.68
CA ILE A 34 0.01 -28.83 -13.06
C ILE A 34 1.07 -29.92 -13.27
N ASN A 35 1.01 -30.97 -12.48
CA ASN A 35 1.94 -32.09 -12.63
C ASN A 35 1.54 -32.92 -13.86
N VAL A 36 2.48 -33.15 -14.75
CA VAL A 36 2.28 -33.90 -16.00
C VAL A 36 3.08 -35.18 -15.93
N THR A 37 2.40 -36.32 -16.04
CA THR A 37 3.03 -37.63 -16.21
C THR A 37 3.00 -37.99 -17.68
N SER A 38 4.16 -38.16 -18.29
CA SER A 38 4.31 -38.54 -19.71
C SER A 38 5.42 -39.57 -19.83
N ALA A 39 5.05 -40.80 -20.05
CA ALA A 39 5.99 -41.92 -20.05
C ALA A 39 5.58 -43.06 -21.01
N ILE A 40 6.54 -43.91 -21.35
CA ILE A 40 6.32 -45.25 -21.86
C ILE A 40 6.50 -46.20 -20.68
N CYS A 41 5.52 -47.03 -20.41
CA CYS A 41 5.52 -48.00 -19.31
C CYS A 41 5.70 -49.42 -19.81
N ALA A 42 6.41 -50.23 -19.04
CA ALA A 42 6.51 -51.69 -19.22
C ALA A 42 5.83 -52.35 -18.00
N GLY A 43 4.57 -52.68 -18.14
CA GLY A 43 3.72 -53.01 -16.99
C GLY A 43 3.42 -51.75 -16.17
N ASP A 44 3.43 -51.87 -14.84
CA ASP A 44 3.09 -50.79 -13.91
C ASP A 44 4.24 -49.78 -13.65
N GLU A 45 5.44 -50.00 -14.21
CA GLU A 45 6.61 -49.18 -13.96
C GLU A 45 6.97 -48.34 -15.19
N PRO A 46 7.25 -47.02 -15.04
CA PRO A 46 7.70 -46.16 -16.12
C PRO A 46 9.08 -46.62 -16.61
N ALA A 47 9.19 -46.96 -17.90
CA ALA A 47 10.43 -47.37 -18.54
C ALA A 47 11.23 -46.19 -19.10
N GLU A 48 10.56 -45.17 -19.61
CA GLU A 48 11.18 -43.97 -20.19
C GLU A 48 10.22 -42.78 -20.14
N ASN A 49 10.74 -41.60 -19.78
CA ASN A 49 9.99 -40.36 -19.87
C ASN A 49 9.86 -39.93 -21.34
N VAL A 50 8.69 -39.51 -21.76
CA VAL A 50 8.37 -39.00 -23.08
C VAL A 50 8.12 -37.49 -22.98
N GLY A 51 8.71 -36.74 -23.89
CA GLY A 51 8.47 -35.31 -23.95
C GLY A 51 7.02 -34.96 -24.34
N TRP A 52 6.60 -33.78 -24.02
CA TRP A 52 5.33 -33.23 -24.45
C TRP A 52 5.46 -31.72 -24.76
N THR A 53 4.50 -31.16 -25.47
CA THR A 53 4.44 -29.75 -25.83
C THR A 53 3.02 -29.19 -25.64
N ILE A 54 2.91 -27.88 -25.55
CA ILE A 54 1.63 -27.20 -25.68
C ILE A 54 1.26 -27.17 -27.15
N LYS A 55 0.26 -27.95 -27.54
CA LYS A 55 -0.21 -28.04 -28.92
C LYS A 55 -0.95 -26.79 -29.35
N SER A 56 -1.92 -26.38 -28.54
CA SER A 56 -2.78 -25.24 -28.85
C SER A 56 -3.40 -24.63 -27.59
N VAL A 57 -3.87 -23.38 -27.75
CA VAL A 57 -4.64 -22.65 -26.74
C VAL A 57 -5.91 -22.12 -27.39
N LYS A 58 -7.05 -22.33 -26.71
CA LYS A 58 -8.35 -21.81 -27.14
C LYS A 58 -8.88 -20.86 -26.07
N VAL A 59 -9.44 -19.73 -26.47
CA VAL A 59 -10.04 -18.73 -25.56
C VAL A 59 -11.51 -18.58 -25.91
N GLY A 60 -12.39 -18.93 -24.99
CA GLY A 60 -13.84 -18.89 -25.16
C GLY A 60 -14.32 -19.58 -26.42
N SER A 61 -15.10 -18.89 -27.24
CA SER A 61 -15.61 -19.39 -28.51
C SER A 61 -14.65 -19.21 -29.71
N ASN A 62 -13.47 -18.59 -29.50
CA ASN A 62 -12.51 -18.34 -30.58
C ASN A 62 -11.89 -19.65 -31.08
N PRO A 63 -11.43 -19.72 -32.35
CA PRO A 63 -10.66 -20.85 -32.84
C PRO A 63 -9.39 -21.08 -32.01
N ALA A 64 -9.03 -22.33 -31.82
CA ALA A 64 -7.79 -22.66 -31.13
C ALA A 64 -6.55 -22.13 -31.90
N GLN A 65 -5.66 -21.46 -31.17
CA GLN A 65 -4.37 -21.00 -31.67
C GLN A 65 -3.35 -22.12 -31.53
N THR A 66 -2.69 -22.51 -32.63
CA THR A 66 -1.62 -23.50 -32.60
C THR A 66 -0.37 -22.88 -31.96
N ILE A 67 0.23 -23.59 -30.98
CA ILE A 67 1.44 -23.18 -30.26
C ILE A 67 2.63 -24.03 -30.66
N ASN A 68 2.53 -25.35 -30.51
CA ASN A 68 3.60 -26.34 -30.77
C ASN A 68 4.96 -25.96 -30.13
N ALA A 69 4.91 -25.53 -28.89
CA ALA A 69 6.07 -25.06 -28.11
C ALA A 69 5.95 -25.47 -26.64
N SER A 70 7.05 -25.28 -25.90
CA SER A 70 7.08 -25.52 -24.44
C SER A 70 6.48 -24.36 -23.62
N SER A 71 6.14 -23.23 -24.27
CA SER A 71 5.61 -22.05 -23.57
C SER A 71 4.80 -21.16 -24.51
N PHE A 72 3.95 -20.31 -23.89
CA PHE A 72 3.31 -19.16 -24.52
C PHE A 72 3.20 -18.01 -23.52
N SER A 73 3.00 -16.81 -24.01
CA SER A 73 2.80 -15.62 -23.20
C SER A 73 1.53 -14.87 -23.60
N SER A 74 0.79 -14.37 -22.61
CA SER A 74 -0.33 -13.42 -22.75
C SER A 74 -1.45 -13.85 -23.70
N ILE A 75 -1.94 -15.09 -23.58
CA ILE A 75 -3.13 -15.59 -24.30
C ILE A 75 -4.27 -15.76 -23.29
N GLY A 76 -5.41 -15.07 -23.50
CA GLY A 76 -6.56 -15.14 -22.58
C GLY A 76 -6.23 -14.71 -21.15
N GLY A 77 -5.24 -13.83 -20.97
CA GLY A 77 -4.77 -13.41 -19.65
C GLY A 77 -3.87 -14.41 -18.93
N LEU A 78 -3.39 -15.44 -19.63
CA LEU A 78 -2.49 -16.46 -19.10
C LEU A 78 -1.15 -16.48 -19.83
N SER A 79 -0.12 -16.92 -19.12
CA SER A 79 1.11 -17.46 -19.70
C SER A 79 1.35 -18.87 -19.18
N ALA A 80 2.06 -19.68 -19.95
CA ALA A 80 2.39 -21.05 -19.56
C ALA A 80 3.80 -21.40 -20.00
N GLU A 81 4.48 -22.24 -19.20
CA GLU A 81 5.80 -22.77 -19.54
C GLU A 81 5.98 -24.18 -18.97
N THR A 82 6.77 -25.01 -19.65
CA THR A 82 7.22 -26.30 -19.12
C THR A 82 8.35 -26.04 -18.12
N THR A 83 8.23 -26.55 -16.90
CA THR A 83 9.26 -26.44 -15.87
C THR A 83 10.44 -27.40 -16.16
N VAL A 84 11.56 -27.20 -15.47
CA VAL A 84 12.73 -28.11 -15.54
C VAL A 84 12.36 -29.56 -15.17
N ASP A 85 11.41 -29.72 -14.25
CA ASP A 85 10.92 -31.04 -13.81
C ASP A 85 9.85 -31.62 -14.75
N GLY A 86 9.58 -30.99 -15.89
CA GLY A 86 8.64 -31.48 -16.89
C GLY A 86 7.15 -31.23 -16.55
N ASN A 87 6.85 -30.37 -15.60
CA ASN A 87 5.47 -29.98 -15.26
C ASN A 87 5.03 -28.73 -16.04
N LEU A 88 3.73 -28.46 -16.09
CA LEU A 88 3.17 -27.24 -16.66
C LEU A 88 3.02 -26.20 -15.57
N LYS A 89 3.74 -25.09 -15.68
CA LYS A 89 3.53 -23.91 -14.86
C LYS A 89 2.60 -22.95 -15.59
N LEU A 90 1.51 -22.61 -14.95
CA LEU A 90 0.54 -21.59 -15.40
C LEU A 90 0.73 -20.33 -14.58
N THR A 91 0.67 -19.18 -15.24
CA THR A 91 0.65 -17.88 -14.58
C THR A 91 -0.54 -17.10 -15.10
N ALA A 92 -1.49 -16.77 -14.23
CA ALA A 92 -2.54 -15.83 -14.54
C ALA A 92 -1.99 -14.42 -14.37
N ASN A 93 -2.12 -13.62 -15.43
CA ASN A 93 -1.66 -12.24 -15.42
C ASN A 93 -2.63 -11.38 -14.60
N GLU A 94 -2.09 -10.34 -13.95
CA GLU A 94 -2.88 -9.32 -13.25
C GLU A 94 -3.98 -8.77 -14.16
N ARG A 95 -5.10 -8.43 -13.56
CA ARG A 95 -6.18 -7.70 -14.25
C ARG A 95 -5.90 -6.21 -14.13
N ILE A 96 -6.14 -5.49 -15.20
CA ILE A 96 -6.12 -4.04 -15.16
C ILE A 96 -7.42 -3.61 -14.50
N ASN A 97 -7.34 -2.66 -13.56
CA ASN A 97 -8.51 -2.10 -12.92
C ASN A 97 -9.47 -1.55 -13.99
N PRO A 98 -10.72 -2.00 -14.06
CA PRO A 98 -11.67 -1.57 -15.10
C PRO A 98 -11.96 -0.07 -15.04
N ASN A 99 -11.70 0.59 -13.92
CA ASN A 99 -11.84 2.03 -13.73
C ASN A 99 -10.57 2.80 -14.09
N ASN A 100 -9.54 2.15 -14.67
CA ASN A 100 -8.35 2.84 -15.11
C ASN A 100 -8.59 3.67 -16.38
N GLY A 101 -7.86 4.75 -16.50
CA GLY A 101 -7.68 5.62 -17.65
C GLY A 101 -8.91 5.91 -18.51
N GLY A 102 -9.14 7.14 -18.89
CA GLY A 102 -10.15 7.51 -19.87
C GLY A 102 -11.63 7.36 -19.44
N HIS A 103 -11.90 6.90 -18.24
CA HIS A 103 -13.25 6.91 -17.69
C HIS A 103 -13.65 8.33 -17.28
N ALA A 104 -14.94 8.66 -17.49
CA ALA A 104 -15.58 9.88 -17.04
C ALA A 104 -15.34 10.19 -15.54
N TYR A 105 -15.00 9.18 -14.79
CA TYR A 105 -14.62 9.22 -13.39
C TYR A 105 -13.42 10.15 -13.08
N TRP A 106 -12.46 10.26 -14.01
CA TRP A 106 -11.27 11.11 -13.89
C TRP A 106 -11.36 12.35 -14.78
N THR A 107 -12.33 12.41 -15.67
CA THR A 107 -12.56 13.53 -16.58
C THR A 107 -13.55 14.56 -16.04
N GLY A 108 -13.92 14.49 -14.75
CA GLY A 108 -14.70 15.50 -14.03
C GLY A 108 -16.01 15.90 -14.73
N ASP A 109 -17.09 15.17 -14.49
CA ASP A 109 -18.44 15.60 -14.89
C ASP A 109 -18.91 16.89 -14.17
N ASN A 110 -18.08 17.51 -13.37
CA ASN A 110 -18.39 18.77 -12.67
C ASN A 110 -17.83 20.01 -13.36
N GLY A 111 -17.54 19.93 -14.64
CA GLY A 111 -17.52 21.10 -15.54
C GLY A 111 -16.34 22.06 -15.44
N ASP A 112 -15.45 21.96 -14.46
CA ASP A 112 -14.46 23.00 -14.20
C ASP A 112 -12.99 22.60 -14.36
N TRP A 113 -12.72 21.33 -14.73
CA TRP A 113 -11.36 20.86 -14.96
C TRP A 113 -11.24 20.04 -16.23
N SER A 114 -10.85 20.69 -17.33
CA SER A 114 -10.40 19.94 -18.50
C SER A 114 -8.94 19.53 -18.28
N PRO A 115 -8.54 18.29 -18.61
CA PRO A 115 -7.13 17.91 -18.69
C PRO A 115 -6.30 18.85 -19.58
N GLU A 116 -6.95 19.61 -20.45
CA GLU A 116 -6.34 20.60 -21.34
C GLU A 116 -5.71 21.77 -20.60
N ASP A 117 -6.26 22.21 -19.47
CA ASP A 117 -5.67 23.29 -18.66
C ASP A 117 -4.39 22.85 -17.94
N TRP A 118 -4.23 21.57 -17.66
CA TRP A 118 -3.02 20.98 -17.10
C TRP A 118 -2.04 20.48 -18.17
N THR A 119 -2.52 20.09 -19.35
CA THR A 119 -1.72 19.49 -20.42
C THR A 119 -1.16 20.49 -21.40
N SER A 120 -1.76 21.67 -21.55
CA SER A 120 -1.38 22.57 -22.65
C SER A 120 -0.17 23.46 -22.40
N SER A 121 0.20 23.73 -21.13
CA SER A 121 1.36 24.58 -20.84
C SER A 121 2.33 24.08 -19.79
N THR A 122 1.98 23.03 -19.03
CA THR A 122 2.73 22.57 -17.85
C THR A 122 3.13 21.11 -17.88
N ALA A 123 2.78 20.35 -18.92
CA ALA A 123 3.15 18.94 -19.08
C ALA A 123 4.67 18.67 -19.02
N SER A 124 5.50 19.72 -19.14
CA SER A 124 6.95 19.64 -19.02
C SER A 124 7.50 19.98 -17.62
N ILE A 125 6.68 20.51 -16.71
CA ILE A 125 7.14 20.94 -15.38
C ILE A 125 6.48 20.06 -14.31
N PRO A 126 7.26 19.24 -13.59
CA PRO A 126 6.72 18.39 -12.52
C PRO A 126 6.05 19.20 -11.41
N ILE A 127 4.85 18.79 -11.01
CA ILE A 127 4.07 19.39 -9.93
C ILE A 127 4.72 19.05 -8.59
N ASP A 128 5.07 20.06 -7.82
CA ASP A 128 5.58 19.93 -6.46
C ASP A 128 4.42 19.75 -5.48
N LEU A 129 4.17 18.49 -5.05
CA LEU A 129 3.06 18.13 -4.18
C LEU A 129 3.13 18.78 -2.79
N SER A 130 4.30 19.22 -2.35
CA SER A 130 4.42 19.99 -1.11
C SER A 130 3.91 21.41 -1.21
N LYS A 131 3.68 21.90 -2.43
CA LYS A 131 3.15 23.23 -2.75
C LYS A 131 1.76 23.18 -3.37
N PHE A 132 1.15 22.01 -3.37
CA PHE A 132 -0.14 21.76 -3.96
C PHE A 132 -1.19 21.51 -2.87
N ASP A 133 -2.41 22.02 -3.09
CA ASP A 133 -3.56 21.79 -2.22
C ASP A 133 -4.52 20.80 -2.91
N PRO A 134 -4.56 19.53 -2.50
CA PRO A 134 -5.42 18.55 -3.11
C PRO A 134 -6.92 18.76 -2.83
N TYR A 135 -7.26 19.62 -1.88
CA TYR A 135 -8.65 19.90 -1.49
C TYR A 135 -9.28 21.02 -2.30
N SER A 136 -8.49 21.87 -2.90
CA SER A 136 -8.90 22.86 -3.89
C SER A 136 -8.43 22.51 -5.30
N ASP A 137 -7.66 21.44 -5.41
CA ASP A 137 -7.06 20.94 -6.64
C ASP A 137 -6.22 22.00 -7.38
N ALA A 138 -5.50 22.79 -6.61
CA ALA A 138 -4.75 23.95 -7.08
C ALA A 138 -3.40 24.09 -6.33
N PRO A 139 -2.46 24.86 -6.88
CA PRO A 139 -1.30 25.30 -6.12
C PRO A 139 -1.73 26.05 -4.85
N ARG A 140 -1.02 25.83 -3.73
CA ARG A 140 -1.27 26.58 -2.50
C ARG A 140 -1.18 28.07 -2.76
N THR A 141 -2.11 28.83 -2.23
CA THR A 141 -2.21 30.29 -2.46
C THR A 141 -0.95 31.05 -2.08
N ASN A 142 -0.21 30.57 -1.07
CA ASN A 142 1.05 31.18 -0.63
C ASN A 142 2.29 30.68 -1.40
N GLY A 143 2.16 29.63 -2.24
CA GLY A 143 3.26 28.99 -2.98
C GLY A 143 4.35 28.37 -2.11
N LYS A 144 4.11 28.22 -0.79
CA LYS A 144 5.07 27.72 0.17
C LYS A 144 4.99 26.21 0.35
N MET A 145 6.12 25.62 0.72
CA MET A 145 6.24 24.21 1.00
C MET A 145 5.55 23.83 2.32
N THR A 146 4.71 22.79 2.29
CA THR A 146 4.21 22.09 3.49
C THR A 146 4.31 20.59 3.22
N THR A 147 4.95 19.84 4.10
CA THR A 147 5.27 18.42 3.89
C THR A 147 4.39 17.51 4.75
N ALA A 148 4.15 16.28 4.25
CA ALA A 148 3.41 15.24 4.95
C ALA A 148 4.00 13.86 4.62
N ASN A 149 3.50 12.80 5.28
CA ASN A 149 3.82 11.41 4.92
C ASN A 149 2.84 10.83 3.89
N CYS A 150 1.72 11.50 3.65
CA CYS A 150 0.75 11.14 2.61
C CYS A 150 0.54 12.33 1.68
N TYR A 151 0.63 12.06 0.38
CA TYR A 151 0.29 13.01 -0.68
C TYR A 151 -0.85 12.46 -1.52
N ILE A 152 -1.85 13.30 -1.78
CA ILE A 152 -3.05 12.96 -2.53
C ILE A 152 -2.88 13.43 -3.97
N ILE A 153 -3.21 12.55 -4.93
CA ILE A 153 -3.19 12.84 -6.37
C ILE A 153 -4.58 12.56 -6.93
N ARG A 154 -5.08 13.46 -7.76
CA ARG A 154 -6.39 13.38 -8.39
C ARG A 154 -6.35 13.33 -9.91
N HIS A 155 -5.21 13.61 -10.54
CA HIS A 155 -5.07 13.68 -12.00
C HIS A 155 -3.79 12.97 -12.47
N ALA A 156 -3.78 12.59 -13.74
CA ALA A 156 -2.56 12.15 -14.40
C ALA A 156 -1.56 13.31 -14.53
N GLY A 157 -0.27 13.01 -14.45
CA GLY A 157 0.76 14.04 -14.55
C GLY A 157 2.12 13.56 -14.06
N THR A 158 3.11 14.45 -14.13
CA THR A 158 4.41 14.24 -13.51
C THR A 158 4.47 15.01 -12.20
N TYR A 159 4.83 14.32 -11.15
CA TYR A 159 4.82 14.82 -9.77
C TYR A 159 6.19 14.70 -9.13
N LYS A 160 6.43 15.52 -8.12
CA LYS A 160 7.62 15.41 -7.27
C LYS A 160 7.28 15.74 -5.82
N ILE A 161 7.97 15.08 -4.90
CA ILE A 161 7.94 15.35 -3.46
C ILE A 161 9.37 15.66 -2.98
N PRO A 162 9.56 16.65 -2.08
CA PRO A 162 10.89 16.99 -1.60
C PRO A 162 11.45 15.89 -0.68
N LEU A 163 12.77 15.70 -0.65
CA LEU A 163 13.44 14.84 0.29
C LEU A 163 13.47 15.48 1.69
N VAL A 164 12.29 15.61 2.27
CA VAL A 164 12.02 16.23 3.57
C VAL A 164 11.17 15.27 4.39
N TYR A 165 11.47 15.13 5.67
CA TYR A 165 10.65 14.31 6.57
C TYR A 165 9.20 14.82 6.57
N GLY A 166 8.24 13.91 6.64
CA GLY A 166 6.83 14.25 6.73
C GLY A 166 6.56 15.22 7.88
N ASN A 167 5.72 16.25 7.63
CA ASN A 167 5.39 17.29 8.61
C ASN A 167 6.59 18.15 9.09
N GLY A 168 7.77 17.95 8.51
CA GLY A 168 9.00 18.64 8.90
C GLY A 168 9.09 20.09 8.43
N VAL A 169 8.28 20.49 7.43
CA VAL A 169 8.17 21.87 6.94
C VAL A 169 6.69 22.24 6.87
N VAL A 170 6.33 23.39 7.40
CA VAL A 170 5.00 23.98 7.34
C VAL A 170 5.12 25.42 6.86
N ASP A 171 4.38 25.79 5.81
CA ASP A 171 4.35 27.13 5.22
C ASP A 171 5.74 27.71 4.91
N GLY A 172 6.66 26.87 4.46
CA GLY A 172 8.01 27.23 4.06
C GLY A 172 9.03 27.29 5.19
N ASP A 173 8.63 27.09 6.43
CA ASP A 173 9.50 27.12 7.60
C ASP A 173 9.71 25.71 8.17
N GLU A 174 10.89 25.42 8.70
CA GLU A 174 11.14 24.14 9.39
C GLU A 174 10.25 24.03 10.64
N ASN A 175 9.43 23.00 10.70
CA ASN A 175 8.61 22.65 11.85
C ASN A 175 9.44 21.77 12.82
N THR A 176 10.33 22.39 13.56
CA THR A 176 11.23 21.69 14.49
C THR A 176 10.46 20.93 15.56
N GLN A 177 9.28 21.37 15.96
CA GLN A 177 8.43 20.70 16.94
C GLN A 177 7.96 19.32 16.44
N SER A 178 7.87 19.08 15.14
CA SER A 178 7.44 17.79 14.58
C SER A 178 8.46 16.67 14.81
N TYR A 179 9.74 16.98 14.94
CA TYR A 179 10.81 16.00 15.14
C TYR A 179 11.64 16.22 16.41
N TYR A 180 11.52 17.38 17.04
CA TYR A 180 12.10 17.71 18.33
C TYR A 180 11.06 18.44 19.20
N PRO A 181 10.06 17.72 19.73
CA PRO A 181 8.96 18.32 20.48
C PRO A 181 9.39 18.89 21.84
N ASN A 182 10.66 18.73 22.23
CA ASN A 182 11.23 19.22 23.50
C ASN A 182 10.44 18.76 24.73
N GLU A 183 9.89 17.54 24.67
CA GLU A 183 9.23 16.92 25.80
C GLU A 183 10.24 16.30 26.75
N THR A 184 10.68 17.06 27.72
CA THR A 184 11.60 16.57 28.77
C THR A 184 10.82 15.81 29.85
N GLY A 185 11.23 14.58 30.15
CA GLY A 185 10.93 13.95 31.43
C GLY A 185 10.00 12.72 31.44
N GLY A 186 10.05 11.86 30.46
CA GLY A 186 9.38 10.55 30.51
C GLY A 186 10.21 9.44 29.86
N THR A 187 10.27 8.27 30.50
CA THR A 187 11.08 7.12 30.02
C THR A 187 10.62 6.56 28.67
N ASN A 188 9.43 6.86 28.21
CA ASN A 188 8.83 6.30 27.00
C ASN A 188 8.39 7.39 26.02
N ARG A 189 9.14 8.48 25.95
CA ARG A 189 8.91 9.58 25.02
C ARG A 189 10.17 9.89 24.27
N LEU A 190 10.05 10.06 22.95
CA LEU A 190 11.14 10.55 22.14
C LEU A 190 11.30 12.05 22.38
N GLU A 191 12.41 12.45 22.94
CA GLU A 191 12.83 13.85 22.96
C GLU A 191 13.11 14.33 21.53
N ARG A 192 13.68 13.45 20.71
CA ARG A 192 13.99 13.68 19.30
C ARG A 192 13.66 12.44 18.48
N PHE A 193 12.93 12.62 17.39
CA PHE A 193 12.61 11.54 16.48
C PHE A 193 13.83 11.04 15.74
N LEU A 194 13.82 9.76 15.34
CA LEU A 194 14.98 9.10 14.75
C LEU A 194 14.94 9.09 13.22
N ASN A 195 16.10 9.15 12.60
CA ASN A 195 16.29 8.86 11.19
C ASN A 195 16.64 7.36 10.95
N HIS A 196 16.83 6.95 9.71
CA HIS A 196 17.15 5.57 9.32
C HIS A 196 18.53 5.08 9.83
N LYS A 197 19.40 5.94 10.31
CA LYS A 197 20.66 5.57 10.96
C LYS A 197 20.51 5.42 12.49
N GLY A 198 19.29 5.59 13.03
CA GLY A 198 19.05 5.56 14.47
C GLY A 198 19.47 6.83 15.21
N ASN A 199 19.86 7.88 14.49
CA ASN A 199 20.25 9.16 15.06
C ASN A 199 19.05 10.11 15.16
N GLY A 200 19.06 11.00 16.16
CA GLY A 200 18.04 12.04 16.27
C GLY A 200 18.07 12.99 15.09
N ILE A 201 16.89 13.27 14.52
CA ILE A 201 16.69 14.20 13.41
C ILE A 201 17.08 15.63 13.87
N THR A 202 17.98 16.28 13.14
CA THR A 202 18.48 17.63 13.44
C THR A 202 18.01 18.68 12.44
N SER A 203 17.48 18.27 11.29
CA SER A 203 16.89 19.12 10.27
C SER A 203 15.73 18.39 9.59
N ALA A 204 14.71 19.11 9.19
CA ALA A 204 13.60 18.58 8.40
C ALA A 204 14.07 18.01 7.05
N PHE A 205 15.14 18.57 6.47
CA PHE A 205 15.72 18.09 5.22
C PHE A 205 16.53 16.82 5.48
N ILE A 206 16.12 15.72 4.84
CA ILE A 206 16.70 14.39 5.12
C ILE A 206 18.23 14.42 4.97
N GLU A 207 18.72 14.98 3.89
CA GLU A 207 20.15 15.00 3.56
C GLU A 207 20.99 16.01 4.35
N ASN A 208 20.38 16.88 5.17
CA ASN A 208 21.12 17.73 6.13
C ASN A 208 21.51 16.97 7.41
N ASN A 209 20.96 15.77 7.61
CA ASN A 209 21.26 14.96 8.78
C ASN A 209 22.54 14.13 8.54
N THR A 210 23.37 14.00 9.54
CA THR A 210 24.66 13.30 9.44
C THR A 210 24.50 11.86 8.95
N GLY A 211 25.21 11.51 7.87
CA GLY A 211 25.18 10.18 7.27
C GLY A 211 23.94 9.88 6.44
N CYS A 212 23.09 10.88 6.18
CA CYS A 212 21.87 10.74 5.41
C CYS A 212 22.05 11.35 3.99
N THR A 213 22.63 10.59 3.08
CA THR A 213 22.84 11.01 1.68
C THR A 213 22.12 10.04 0.75
N ALA A 214 21.20 10.54 -0.04
CA ALA A 214 20.51 9.71 -1.02
C ALA A 214 21.42 9.36 -2.20
N ALA A 215 21.41 8.10 -2.65
CA ALA A 215 22.03 7.71 -3.90
C ALA A 215 21.30 8.40 -5.08
N ASP A 216 22.00 8.65 -6.18
CA ASP A 216 21.41 9.38 -7.32
C ASP A 216 20.29 8.59 -8.00
N ASP A 217 20.33 7.27 -7.95
CA ASP A 217 19.33 6.31 -8.39
C ASP A 217 18.59 5.64 -7.23
N GLY A 218 18.82 6.11 -5.99
CA GLY A 218 18.35 5.53 -4.75
C GLY A 218 16.86 5.77 -4.51
N CYS A 219 15.99 5.14 -5.28
CA CYS A 219 14.55 5.18 -5.06
C CYS A 219 13.90 3.84 -5.41
N CYS A 220 12.72 3.59 -4.85
CA CYS A 220 11.92 2.42 -5.19
C CYS A 220 10.44 2.63 -4.88
N ILE A 221 9.60 1.86 -5.57
CA ILE A 221 8.25 1.57 -5.11
C ILE A 221 8.41 0.43 -4.10
N VAL A 222 7.99 0.65 -2.86
CA VAL A 222 7.97 -0.39 -1.82
C VAL A 222 6.85 -1.37 -2.11
N TRP A 223 5.65 -0.85 -2.36
CA TRP A 223 4.51 -1.60 -2.85
C TRP A 223 3.48 -0.63 -3.46
N GLN A 224 2.62 -1.14 -4.34
CA GLN A 224 1.42 -0.44 -4.81
C GLN A 224 0.25 -1.41 -5.04
N ASP A 225 -0.97 -0.91 -4.84
CA ASP A 225 -2.19 -1.70 -4.93
C ASP A 225 -2.58 -2.05 -6.36
N GLU A 226 -2.37 -1.13 -7.31
CA GLU A 226 -2.77 -1.25 -8.69
C GLU A 226 -1.57 -1.18 -9.64
N ALA A 227 -1.63 -1.91 -10.75
CA ALA A 227 -0.54 -1.99 -11.71
C ALA A 227 -0.35 -0.67 -12.48
N PHE A 228 0.91 -0.28 -12.66
CA PHE A 228 1.34 0.78 -13.58
C PHE A 228 0.84 2.20 -13.26
N VAL A 229 0.24 2.43 -12.09
CA VAL A 229 -0.25 3.76 -11.71
C VAL A 229 0.92 4.70 -11.42
N ILE A 230 1.86 4.28 -10.58
CA ILE A 230 3.09 5.03 -10.30
C ILE A 230 4.24 4.43 -11.08
N LYS A 231 4.95 5.25 -11.86
CA LYS A 231 6.10 4.83 -12.68
C LYS A 231 7.14 5.93 -12.84
N ASP A 232 8.24 5.63 -13.51
CA ASP A 232 9.35 6.55 -13.83
C ASP A 232 9.95 7.22 -12.59
N LEU A 233 10.04 6.47 -11.49
CA LEU A 233 10.54 6.97 -10.23
C LEU A 233 12.02 7.30 -10.31
N LYS A 234 12.40 8.51 -9.93
CA LYS A 234 13.80 8.98 -9.96
C LYS A 234 14.04 10.12 -8.99
N ILE A 235 15.29 10.29 -8.58
CA ILE A 235 15.72 11.44 -7.80
C ILE A 235 16.16 12.57 -8.75
N VAL A 236 15.66 13.77 -8.52
CA VAL A 236 15.97 14.97 -9.31
C VAL A 236 16.41 16.14 -8.43
N GLY A 237 17.11 17.09 -9.02
CA GLY A 237 17.67 18.25 -8.32
C GLY A 237 19.18 18.13 -8.09
N SER A 238 19.79 19.24 -7.74
CA SER A 238 21.25 19.32 -7.55
C SER A 238 21.64 18.97 -6.13
N LYS A 239 22.78 18.31 -5.97
CA LYS A 239 23.39 18.14 -4.66
C LYS A 239 23.84 19.50 -4.12
N ALA A 240 23.57 19.75 -2.84
CA ALA A 240 23.93 20.97 -2.15
C ALA A 240 24.68 20.63 -0.85
N GLY A 241 25.48 21.57 -0.37
CA GLY A 241 26.13 21.42 0.94
C GLY A 241 25.18 21.61 2.12
N ASN A 242 24.06 22.33 1.88
CA ASN A 242 22.98 22.52 2.82
C ASN A 242 21.67 22.71 2.05
N TYR A 243 20.66 21.90 2.34
CA TYR A 243 19.37 21.94 1.70
C TYR A 243 18.42 22.86 2.45
N THR A 244 17.55 23.55 1.69
CA THR A 244 16.53 24.49 2.18
C THR A 244 15.26 24.32 1.36
N THR A 245 14.19 25.01 1.73
CA THR A 245 12.93 25.02 0.94
C THR A 245 13.10 25.55 -0.49
N GLY A 246 14.14 26.36 -0.74
CA GLY A 246 14.48 26.87 -2.08
C GLY A 246 15.47 25.99 -2.86
N ASN A 247 16.12 25.05 -2.20
CA ASN A 247 17.12 24.17 -2.81
C ASN A 247 17.10 22.80 -2.13
N VAL A 248 16.28 21.87 -2.62
CA VAL A 248 16.13 20.51 -2.12
C VAL A 248 16.07 19.53 -3.30
N ARG A 249 16.53 18.31 -3.10
CA ARG A 249 16.31 17.22 -4.05
C ARG A 249 14.90 16.66 -3.89
N TYR A 250 14.39 16.11 -4.96
CA TYR A 250 13.03 15.59 -5.02
C TYR A 250 13.02 14.14 -5.50
N LEU A 251 12.05 13.39 -5.02
CA LEU A 251 11.62 12.13 -5.61
C LEU A 251 10.52 12.45 -6.62
N GLN A 252 10.80 12.24 -7.91
CA GLN A 252 9.88 12.50 -9.03
C GLN A 252 9.33 11.20 -9.57
N PHE A 253 8.06 11.22 -9.99
CA PHE A 253 7.38 10.07 -10.60
C PHE A 253 6.28 10.54 -11.56
N THR A 254 5.76 9.60 -12.36
CA THR A 254 4.69 9.84 -13.33
C THR A 254 3.46 9.02 -12.98
N VAL A 255 2.29 9.63 -13.12
CA VAL A 255 0.97 8.98 -13.15
C VAL A 255 0.42 9.15 -14.57
N ASP A 256 0.25 8.05 -15.29
CA ASP A 256 -0.13 8.08 -16.70
C ASP A 256 -1.66 8.12 -16.84
N ASN A 257 -2.14 8.92 -17.82
CA ASN A 257 -3.56 9.05 -18.09
C ASN A 257 -4.24 7.73 -18.54
N SER A 258 -3.47 6.81 -19.11
CA SER A 258 -4.00 5.51 -19.54
C SER A 258 -4.14 4.48 -18.42
N THR A 259 -3.48 4.71 -17.28
CA THR A 259 -3.43 3.74 -16.17
C THR A 259 -3.87 4.32 -14.83
N ILE A 260 -4.19 5.62 -14.77
CA ILE A 260 -4.66 6.24 -13.53
C ILE A 260 -5.95 5.61 -13.05
N CYS A 261 -5.99 5.24 -11.79
CA CYS A 261 -7.16 4.76 -11.05
C CYS A 261 -6.96 5.03 -9.56
N GLN A 262 -7.94 4.73 -8.72
CA GLN A 262 -7.71 4.72 -7.28
C GLN A 262 -6.58 3.75 -6.95
N ASN A 263 -5.60 4.22 -6.19
CA ASN A 263 -4.42 3.43 -5.88
C ASN A 263 -3.71 3.96 -4.63
N ASN A 264 -3.08 3.06 -3.92
CA ASN A 264 -2.13 3.37 -2.87
C ASN A 264 -0.75 2.86 -3.29
N ALA A 265 0.25 3.71 -3.17
CA ALA A 265 1.62 3.32 -3.41
C ALA A 265 2.52 3.88 -2.30
N VAL A 266 3.37 3.05 -1.74
CA VAL A 266 4.47 3.50 -0.88
C VAL A 266 5.72 3.61 -1.73
N ILE A 267 6.25 4.82 -1.82
CA ILE A 267 7.50 5.11 -2.54
C ILE A 267 8.57 5.54 -1.53
N ALA A 268 9.81 5.25 -1.82
CA ALA A 268 10.91 5.47 -0.89
C ALA A 268 12.18 6.00 -1.54
N VAL A 269 12.96 6.74 -0.75
CA VAL A 269 14.32 7.14 -1.06
C VAL A 269 15.31 6.25 -0.31
N LYS A 270 16.42 5.88 -0.97
CA LYS A 270 17.48 5.03 -0.43
C LYS A 270 18.81 5.78 -0.33
N ASP A 271 19.59 5.40 0.67
CA ASP A 271 20.97 5.84 0.80
C ASP A 271 21.91 5.10 -0.17
N THR A 272 23.20 5.46 -0.14
CA THR A 272 24.25 4.83 -0.96
C THR A 272 24.52 3.37 -0.62
N ASP A 273 24.06 2.89 0.53
CA ASP A 273 24.18 1.50 0.97
C ASP A 273 22.93 0.69 0.56
N GLY A 274 21.92 1.33 -0.06
CA GLY A 274 20.67 0.71 -0.49
C GLY A 274 19.58 0.66 0.59
N ASN A 275 19.81 1.22 1.77
CA ASN A 275 18.83 1.25 2.85
C ASN A 275 17.79 2.35 2.60
N ILE A 276 16.53 2.07 2.89
CA ILE A 276 15.48 3.09 2.84
C ILE A 276 15.73 4.13 3.93
N MET A 277 15.84 5.39 3.51
CA MET A 277 16.01 6.54 4.39
C MET A 277 14.67 7.07 4.89
N TRP A 278 13.67 7.11 4.01
CA TRP A 278 12.30 7.53 4.27
C TRP A 278 11.37 7.07 3.16
N SER A 279 10.07 7.02 3.45
CA SER A 279 9.00 6.59 2.56
C SER A 279 7.77 7.47 2.75
N TRP A 280 6.97 7.55 1.69
CA TRP A 280 5.73 8.33 1.64
C TRP A 280 4.63 7.51 0.98
N LEU A 281 3.41 7.71 1.44
CA LEU A 281 2.22 7.21 0.77
C LEU A 281 1.82 8.20 -0.34
N ILE A 282 1.67 7.68 -1.54
CA ILE A 282 0.99 8.36 -2.65
C ILE A 282 -0.40 7.73 -2.77
N TRP A 283 -1.40 8.52 -2.48
CA TRP A 283 -2.80 8.12 -2.55
C TRP A 283 -3.46 8.76 -3.77
N THR A 284 -3.70 7.95 -4.79
CA THR A 284 -4.41 8.38 -5.99
C THR A 284 -5.90 8.14 -5.78
N THR A 285 -6.71 9.18 -5.79
CA THR A 285 -8.14 9.09 -5.52
C THR A 285 -8.93 10.19 -6.20
N ASN A 286 -10.17 9.90 -6.50
CA ASN A 286 -11.17 10.83 -7.02
C ASN A 286 -12.33 11.03 -6.04
N ASP A 287 -12.18 10.62 -4.77
CA ASP A 287 -13.21 10.76 -3.74
C ASP A 287 -13.75 12.22 -3.73
N PRO A 288 -15.03 12.44 -4.10
CA PRO A 288 -15.62 13.78 -4.14
C PRO A 288 -15.71 14.41 -2.75
N ALA A 289 -15.67 13.62 -1.68
CA ALA A 289 -15.68 14.11 -0.32
C ALA A 289 -14.47 15.00 0.00
N LEU A 290 -13.35 14.82 -0.74
CA LEU A 290 -12.17 15.68 -0.59
C LEU A 290 -12.42 17.14 -0.95
N LEU A 291 -13.36 17.41 -1.85
CA LEU A 291 -13.74 18.77 -2.29
C LEU A 291 -14.97 19.30 -1.56
N GLY A 292 -15.68 18.45 -0.82
CA GLY A 292 -16.88 18.82 -0.07
C GLY A 292 -16.58 19.54 1.25
N ASP A 293 -17.62 20.02 1.89
CA ASP A 293 -17.52 20.58 3.23
C ASP A 293 -17.22 19.47 4.26
N PRO A 294 -16.39 19.75 5.26
CA PRO A 294 -16.11 18.78 6.31
C PRO A 294 -17.32 18.57 7.21
N TYR A 295 -17.46 17.35 7.73
CA TYR A 295 -18.38 17.04 8.82
C TYR A 295 -17.86 17.63 10.12
N GLU A 296 -18.64 18.52 10.73
CA GLU A 296 -18.38 19.07 12.05
C GLU A 296 -18.98 18.14 13.14
N VAL A 297 -18.18 17.81 14.13
CA VAL A 297 -18.62 17.13 15.34
C VAL A 297 -18.18 17.92 16.57
N SER A 298 -19.08 18.06 17.55
CA SER A 298 -18.79 18.74 18.81
C SER A 298 -18.57 17.73 19.92
N SER A 299 -17.51 17.93 20.68
CA SER A 299 -17.17 17.09 21.82
C SER A 299 -17.69 17.67 23.14
N THR A 300 -17.85 16.82 24.13
CA THR A 300 -18.23 17.20 25.50
C THR A 300 -17.22 18.08 26.20
N ASP A 301 -15.99 18.18 25.69
CA ASP A 301 -14.97 19.13 26.15
C ASP A 301 -15.15 20.55 25.59
N GLY A 302 -16.15 20.75 24.71
CA GLY A 302 -16.45 22.03 24.08
C GLY A 302 -15.65 22.33 22.81
N ASN A 303 -14.84 21.40 22.33
CA ASN A 303 -14.10 21.53 21.07
C ASN A 303 -14.91 21.01 19.90
N TYR A 304 -14.62 21.57 18.70
CA TYR A 304 -15.16 21.13 17.43
C TYR A 304 -14.07 20.41 16.64
N TYR A 305 -14.44 19.30 15.97
CA TYR A 305 -13.56 18.53 15.13
C TYR A 305 -14.20 18.35 13.75
N PHE A 306 -13.36 18.35 12.71
CA PHE A 306 -13.84 18.38 11.34
C PHE A 306 -13.28 17.18 10.56
N PHE A 307 -14.16 16.32 10.08
CA PHE A 307 -13.83 15.16 9.24
C PHE A 307 -14.29 15.43 7.80
N ARG A 308 -13.44 15.30 6.84
CA ARG A 308 -13.78 15.51 5.43
C ARG A 308 -13.74 14.20 4.64
N MET A 309 -12.61 13.55 4.63
CA MET A 309 -12.37 12.37 3.82
C MET A 309 -12.71 11.07 4.56
N ASN A 310 -12.76 9.98 3.81
CA ASN A 310 -12.68 8.64 4.34
C ASN A 310 -11.33 8.37 5.02
N SER A 311 -11.06 7.13 5.40
CA SER A 311 -9.78 6.72 5.96
C SER A 311 -8.64 6.96 4.96
N VAL A 312 -7.45 7.22 5.47
CA VAL A 312 -6.25 7.44 4.62
C VAL A 312 -6.00 6.24 3.72
N GLY A 313 -5.93 6.50 2.42
CA GLY A 313 -5.76 5.45 1.43
C GLY A 313 -7.04 4.69 1.08
N TRP A 314 -8.22 5.28 1.28
CA TRP A 314 -9.49 4.68 0.89
C TRP A 314 -9.55 4.41 -0.60
N MET A 315 -10.01 3.21 -0.95
CA MET A 315 -10.35 2.80 -2.31
C MET A 315 -11.75 2.20 -2.29
N ASP A 316 -12.54 2.56 -3.27
CA ASP A 316 -13.89 2.04 -3.45
C ASP A 316 -13.87 0.56 -3.87
N GLU A 317 -15.02 -0.07 -3.78
CA GLU A 317 -15.23 -1.42 -4.30
C GLU A 317 -14.94 -1.47 -5.81
N THR A 318 -14.23 -2.50 -6.23
CA THR A 318 -13.87 -2.71 -7.64
C THR A 318 -14.24 -4.11 -8.05
N GLU A 319 -15.05 -4.22 -9.11
CA GLU A 319 -15.43 -5.48 -9.73
C GLU A 319 -14.55 -5.72 -10.96
N TYR A 320 -13.77 -6.79 -10.95
CA TYR A 320 -12.95 -7.23 -12.08
C TYR A 320 -13.76 -8.24 -12.89
N PRO A 321 -14.14 -7.92 -14.13
CA PRO A 321 -15.00 -8.81 -14.92
C PRO A 321 -14.32 -10.14 -15.19
N ALA A 322 -15.11 -11.21 -15.34
CA ALA A 322 -14.62 -12.51 -15.75
C ALA A 322 -13.85 -12.42 -17.08
N ARG A 323 -12.82 -13.25 -17.23
CA ARG A 323 -12.18 -13.50 -18.52
C ARG A 323 -12.78 -14.76 -19.13
N ASP A 324 -12.69 -14.87 -20.46
CA ASP A 324 -13.10 -16.07 -21.18
C ASP A 324 -12.32 -17.29 -20.68
N GLU A 325 -13.00 -18.43 -20.59
CA GLU A 325 -12.39 -19.74 -20.34
C GLU A 325 -11.24 -20.00 -21.31
N VAL A 326 -10.12 -20.52 -20.81
CA VAL A 326 -8.96 -20.89 -21.62
C VAL A 326 -8.77 -22.40 -21.56
N VAL A 327 -8.75 -23.06 -22.74
CA VAL A 327 -8.44 -24.48 -22.86
C VAL A 327 -7.04 -24.64 -23.45
N ILE A 328 -6.15 -25.27 -22.70
CA ILE A 328 -4.76 -25.55 -23.10
C ILE A 328 -4.67 -27.02 -23.47
N THR A 329 -4.40 -27.33 -24.74
CA THR A 329 -4.20 -28.71 -25.20
C THR A 329 -2.72 -29.06 -25.14
N LEU A 330 -2.34 -30.05 -24.34
CA LEU A 330 -1.03 -30.67 -24.32
C LEU A 330 -1.00 -31.83 -25.32
N GLU A 331 0.16 -32.11 -25.94
CA GLU A 331 0.36 -33.25 -26.83
C GLU A 331 1.64 -34.02 -26.47
N GLN A 332 1.51 -35.32 -26.25
CA GLN A 332 2.64 -36.19 -26.01
C GLN A 332 3.44 -36.40 -27.29
N THR A 333 4.75 -36.25 -27.21
CA THR A 333 5.66 -36.35 -28.37
C THR A 333 5.66 -37.75 -28.96
N GLY A 334 5.42 -37.83 -30.28
CA GLY A 334 5.51 -39.06 -31.03
C GLY A 334 4.29 -39.98 -30.98
N THR A 335 3.32 -39.72 -30.10
CA THR A 335 2.07 -40.51 -29.99
C THR A 335 0.86 -39.84 -30.57
N GLY A 336 0.81 -38.48 -30.47
CA GLY A 336 -0.37 -37.71 -30.78
C GLY A 336 -1.46 -37.72 -29.69
N ASN A 337 -1.22 -38.39 -28.56
CA ASN A 337 -2.12 -38.32 -27.40
C ASN A 337 -2.22 -36.88 -26.88
N THR A 338 -3.42 -36.43 -26.55
CA THR A 338 -3.66 -35.08 -26.06
C THR A 338 -4.42 -35.09 -24.75
N ILE A 339 -4.16 -34.06 -23.95
CA ILE A 339 -4.91 -33.72 -22.73
C ILE A 339 -5.28 -32.26 -22.79
N ASP A 340 -6.52 -31.95 -22.48
CA ASP A 340 -7.00 -30.58 -22.33
C ASP A 340 -6.98 -30.19 -20.85
N ILE A 341 -6.48 -28.99 -20.57
CA ILE A 341 -6.54 -28.33 -19.27
C ILE A 341 -7.41 -27.10 -19.41
N THR A 342 -8.48 -27.06 -18.67
CA THR A 342 -9.42 -25.94 -18.65
C THR A 342 -9.03 -24.95 -17.54
N VAL A 343 -8.94 -23.67 -17.88
CA VAL A 343 -8.63 -22.61 -16.93
C VAL A 343 -9.73 -21.59 -16.89
N ASP A 344 -10.33 -21.44 -15.72
CA ASP A 344 -11.37 -20.46 -15.45
C ASP A 344 -10.78 -19.23 -14.75
N GLN A 345 -11.27 -18.06 -15.12
CA GLN A 345 -10.94 -16.78 -14.50
C GLN A 345 -12.25 -16.00 -14.21
N PRO A 346 -12.99 -16.36 -13.15
CA PRO A 346 -14.29 -15.78 -12.86
C PRO A 346 -14.20 -14.30 -12.50
N GLU A 347 -15.34 -13.62 -12.46
CA GLU A 347 -15.46 -12.28 -11.88
C GLU A 347 -14.96 -12.28 -10.42
N VAL A 348 -14.23 -11.25 -10.04
CA VAL A 348 -13.72 -11.08 -8.68
C VAL A 348 -13.99 -9.65 -8.22
N SER A 349 -14.56 -9.50 -7.04
CA SER A 349 -14.81 -8.21 -6.40
C SER A 349 -13.80 -7.97 -5.28
N GLU A 350 -13.19 -6.79 -5.28
CA GLU A 350 -12.42 -6.26 -4.17
C GLU A 350 -13.27 -5.27 -3.38
N GLN A 351 -13.51 -5.56 -2.10
CA GLN A 351 -14.30 -4.70 -1.23
C GLN A 351 -13.61 -3.35 -0.98
N ALA A 352 -14.43 -2.31 -0.81
CA ALA A 352 -13.97 -0.99 -0.42
C ALA A 352 -13.21 -1.02 0.92
N ARG A 353 -12.00 -0.49 0.93
CA ARG A 353 -11.13 -0.45 2.12
C ARG A 353 -10.05 0.62 1.99
N SER A 354 -9.50 1.01 3.15
CA SER A 354 -8.29 1.83 3.21
C SER A 354 -7.08 1.02 3.65
N ASN A 355 -5.95 1.69 3.74
CA ASN A 355 -4.75 1.16 4.37
C ASN A 355 -4.91 1.03 5.88
N TYR A 356 -4.04 0.22 6.48
CA TYR A 356 -4.01 -0.06 7.92
C TYR A 356 -2.69 0.42 8.52
N TYR A 357 -2.71 0.85 9.78
CA TYR A 357 -1.54 1.38 10.47
C TYR A 357 -1.36 0.71 11.84
N GLU A 358 -0.15 0.25 12.14
CA GLU A 358 0.27 -0.03 13.50
C GLU A 358 0.37 1.29 14.26
N PHE A 359 -0.04 1.32 15.53
CA PHE A 359 -0.06 2.56 16.30
C PHE A 359 1.32 3.23 16.35
N GLY A 360 1.38 4.47 15.93
CA GLY A 360 2.62 5.27 15.95
C GLY A 360 3.51 5.11 14.71
N ARG A 361 3.18 4.23 13.77
CA ARG A 361 3.89 4.10 12.50
C ARG A 361 3.42 5.12 11.47
N LYS A 362 4.38 5.64 10.69
CA LYS A 362 4.10 6.54 9.56
C LYS A 362 3.71 5.79 8.29
N ASP A 363 4.15 4.53 8.17
CA ASP A 363 3.99 3.73 6.96
C ASP A 363 2.73 2.90 7.01
N PRO A 364 1.91 2.93 5.95
CA PRO A 364 0.73 2.10 5.86
C PRO A 364 1.07 0.64 5.55
N MET A 365 0.29 -0.25 6.11
CA MET A 365 0.18 -1.64 5.69
C MET A 365 -0.83 -1.75 4.56
N CYS A 366 -0.47 -2.48 3.52
CA CYS A 366 -1.31 -2.69 2.34
C CYS A 366 -2.72 -3.15 2.72
N ARG A 367 -3.75 -2.64 2.04
CA ARG A 367 -5.16 -3.04 2.25
C ARG A 367 -5.46 -4.48 1.84
N LYS A 368 -4.57 -5.12 1.12
CA LYS A 368 -4.60 -6.53 0.67
C LYS A 368 -3.31 -7.24 1.07
N ASP A 369 -3.36 -8.57 1.05
CA ASP A 369 -2.22 -9.38 1.47
C ASP A 369 -1.13 -9.47 0.38
N SER A 370 -1.50 -9.22 -0.88
CA SER A 370 -0.58 -9.22 -2.02
C SER A 370 -0.77 -7.93 -2.85
N PRO A 371 0.13 -6.95 -2.77
CA PRO A 371 0.14 -5.81 -3.66
C PRO A 371 0.54 -6.24 -5.08
N VAL A 372 0.21 -5.42 -6.07
CA VAL A 372 0.53 -5.71 -7.49
C VAL A 372 2.01 -5.63 -7.77
N SER A 373 2.69 -4.65 -7.22
CA SER A 373 4.13 -4.52 -7.37
C SER A 373 4.78 -4.13 -6.06
N GLY A 374 6.04 -4.53 -5.93
CA GLY A 374 6.78 -4.41 -4.69
C GLY A 374 6.49 -5.56 -3.73
N GLU A 375 6.86 -5.38 -2.48
CA GLU A 375 6.76 -6.42 -1.47
C GLU A 375 6.08 -5.89 -0.21
N PHE A 376 5.04 -6.59 0.24
CA PHE A 376 4.42 -6.41 1.53
C PHE A 376 4.60 -7.70 2.34
N ILE A 377 5.49 -7.64 3.34
CA ILE A 377 5.82 -8.79 4.19
C ILE A 377 4.88 -8.80 5.39
N HIS A 378 4.10 -9.86 5.51
CA HIS A 378 3.28 -10.13 6.68
C HIS A 378 3.32 -11.62 7.03
N GLY A 379 2.91 -11.96 8.24
CA GLY A 379 2.89 -13.34 8.71
C GLY A 379 3.34 -13.46 10.15
N ALA A 380 3.32 -14.68 10.67
CA ALA A 380 3.72 -14.95 12.05
C ALA A 380 5.24 -14.88 12.21
N GLY A 381 5.71 -14.22 13.29
CA GLY A 381 7.09 -14.37 13.74
C GLY A 381 8.08 -13.31 13.27
N THR A 382 7.65 -12.21 12.68
CA THR A 382 8.56 -11.08 12.35
C THR A 382 9.15 -10.41 13.60
N GLY A 383 8.47 -10.51 14.76
CA GLY A 383 8.96 -10.01 16.04
C GLY A 383 8.82 -8.50 16.23
N LYS A 384 9.26 -8.03 17.40
CA LYS A 384 9.37 -6.61 17.67
C LYS A 384 10.64 -6.02 17.09
N VAL A 385 10.57 -4.78 16.64
CA VAL A 385 11.72 -4.05 16.10
C VAL A 385 11.89 -2.68 16.76
N ASP A 386 13.02 -2.07 16.56
CA ASP A 386 13.23 -0.67 16.89
C ASP A 386 12.71 0.25 15.77
N LEU A 387 12.67 1.54 16.05
CA LEU A 387 12.20 2.55 15.08
C LEU A 387 13.09 2.63 13.85
N GLN A 388 14.39 2.44 14.00
CA GLN A 388 15.34 2.44 12.88
C GLN A 388 15.01 1.34 11.88
N THR A 389 14.84 0.12 12.37
CA THR A 389 14.45 -1.04 11.53
C THR A 389 13.10 -0.82 10.85
N ALA A 390 12.12 -0.26 11.57
CA ALA A 390 10.80 0.02 10.99
C ALA A 390 10.87 1.06 9.86
N ILE A 391 11.68 2.12 10.00
CA ILE A 391 11.89 3.13 8.95
C ILE A 391 12.51 2.52 7.69
N MET A 392 13.50 1.62 7.86
CA MET A 392 14.18 0.96 6.74
C MET A 392 13.31 -0.11 6.05
N ASN A 393 12.25 -0.59 6.72
CA ASN A 393 11.38 -1.65 6.20
C ASN A 393 9.89 -1.24 6.23
N PRO A 394 9.51 -0.22 5.45
CA PRO A 394 8.15 0.32 5.47
C PRO A 394 7.08 -0.67 4.98
N GLY A 395 7.45 -1.65 4.15
CA GLY A 395 6.56 -2.70 3.65
C GLY A 395 6.41 -3.92 4.56
N THR A 396 6.93 -3.89 5.80
CA THR A 396 6.89 -5.05 6.71
C THR A 396 5.96 -4.80 7.88
N PHE A 397 5.00 -5.72 8.07
CA PHE A 397 4.17 -5.82 9.27
C PHE A 397 4.91 -6.63 10.35
N TYR A 398 4.94 -6.12 11.58
CA TYR A 398 5.67 -6.76 12.67
C TYR A 398 4.76 -7.54 13.61
N SER A 399 4.50 -8.80 13.27
CA SER A 399 3.68 -9.69 14.06
C SER A 399 4.43 -10.25 15.27
N TYR A 400 3.73 -10.44 16.38
CA TYR A 400 4.29 -10.98 17.60
C TYR A 400 3.38 -12.00 18.28
N THR A 401 3.93 -13.17 18.64
CA THR A 401 3.15 -14.34 19.07
C THR A 401 3.02 -14.48 20.57
N SER A 402 3.79 -13.79 21.41
CA SER A 402 3.74 -13.98 22.86
C SER A 402 3.68 -12.68 23.66
N GLY A 403 2.55 -12.45 24.30
CA GLY A 403 2.41 -11.55 25.47
C GLY A 403 2.65 -10.05 25.27
N SER A 404 3.02 -9.59 24.09
CA SER A 404 3.26 -8.17 23.82
C SER A 404 2.11 -7.52 23.09
N SER A 405 1.80 -6.31 23.50
CA SER A 405 0.79 -5.46 22.86
C SER A 405 1.40 -4.43 21.90
N ASP A 406 2.73 -4.40 21.71
CA ASP A 406 3.42 -3.42 20.91
C ASP A 406 4.29 -4.07 19.81
N TRP A 407 4.31 -3.48 18.62
CA TRP A 407 5.20 -3.85 17.51
C TRP A 407 6.62 -3.32 17.74
N CYS A 408 6.75 -2.19 18.45
CA CYS A 408 8.02 -1.56 18.76
C CYS A 408 8.65 -2.16 20.02
N SER A 409 9.95 -2.37 19.99
CA SER A 409 10.73 -2.89 21.12
C SER A 409 10.67 -1.98 22.34
N THR A 410 10.54 -0.68 22.12
CA THR A 410 10.30 0.34 23.15
C THR A 410 8.90 0.94 22.96
N THR A 411 8.10 0.96 24.00
CA THR A 411 6.75 1.57 23.96
C THR A 411 6.88 3.09 24.05
N TYR A 412 6.87 3.78 22.91
CA TYR A 412 6.87 5.24 22.89
C TYR A 412 5.45 5.80 22.89
N TYR A 413 5.21 6.86 23.66
CA TYR A 413 3.88 7.46 23.82
C TYR A 413 3.61 8.63 22.87
N ASN A 414 4.62 9.22 22.27
CA ASN A 414 4.50 10.45 21.48
C ASN A 414 4.76 10.27 19.97
N LEU A 415 4.47 9.09 19.40
CA LEU A 415 4.85 8.83 18.02
C LEU A 415 4.04 9.65 16.99
N TRP A 416 2.73 9.77 17.16
CA TRP A 416 1.89 10.56 16.24
C TRP A 416 1.67 12.01 16.71
N THR A 417 1.77 12.27 17.98
CA THR A 417 1.58 13.62 18.54
C THR A 417 2.67 13.96 19.56
N GLY A 418 3.32 15.10 19.37
CA GLY A 418 4.48 15.52 20.15
C GLY A 418 4.16 16.03 21.54
N LYS A 419 2.96 16.51 21.78
CA LYS A 419 2.55 17.06 23.08
C LYS A 419 1.40 16.25 23.66
N LEU A 420 1.75 15.35 24.56
CA LEU A 420 0.77 14.73 25.45
C LEU A 420 0.93 15.35 26.82
N SER A 421 -0.15 15.87 27.39
CA SER A 421 -0.11 16.45 28.74
C SER A 421 0.37 15.42 29.78
N LYS A 422 1.02 15.91 30.83
CA LYS A 422 1.34 15.10 32.02
C LYS A 422 0.04 14.56 32.64
N GLY A 423 -0.08 13.24 32.68
CA GLY A 423 -1.30 12.59 33.14
C GLY A 423 -2.03 11.80 32.07
N GLY A 424 -1.53 11.82 30.85
CA GLY A 424 -1.71 10.82 29.80
C GLY A 424 -3.09 10.59 29.24
N LYS A 425 -4.14 10.75 29.95
CA LYS A 425 -5.42 10.22 29.50
C LYS A 425 -6.17 11.15 28.54
N TYR A 426 -6.35 12.41 28.87
CA TYR A 426 -7.41 13.18 28.23
C TYR A 426 -7.28 14.70 28.33
N ASP A 427 -6.21 15.21 28.89
CA ASP A 427 -6.16 16.64 29.18
C ASP A 427 -5.78 17.44 27.93
N ILE A 428 -6.69 17.41 26.96
CA ILE A 428 -6.60 18.19 25.73
C ILE A 428 -7.20 19.58 25.96
N ALA A 429 -8.05 19.74 26.96
CA ALA A 429 -8.68 21.02 27.32
C ALA A 429 -7.66 22.10 27.71
N SER A 430 -6.43 21.75 28.04
CA SER A 430 -5.37 22.68 28.40
C SER A 430 -4.26 22.85 27.34
N SER A 431 -4.34 22.13 26.21
CA SER A 431 -3.31 22.21 25.16
C SER A 431 -3.90 22.73 23.86
N PRO A 432 -3.61 23.99 23.50
CA PRO A 432 -3.89 24.44 22.14
C PRO A 432 -2.98 23.67 21.20
N ALA A 433 -3.53 23.17 20.12
CA ALA A 433 -2.84 22.54 19.00
C ALA A 433 -1.83 21.44 19.39
N LEU A 434 -2.20 20.21 19.16
CA LEU A 434 -1.25 19.09 19.16
C LEU A 434 -0.22 19.29 18.05
N THR A 435 1.01 19.04 18.37
CA THR A 435 2.05 19.08 17.35
C THR A 435 2.06 17.75 16.62
N LYS A 436 1.63 17.75 15.38
CA LYS A 436 1.76 16.65 14.44
C LYS A 436 3.23 16.30 14.26
N THR A 437 3.59 15.05 14.50
CA THR A 437 4.99 14.62 14.42
C THR A 437 5.38 14.21 13.00
N VAL A 438 6.68 14.00 12.77
CA VAL A 438 7.18 13.43 11.51
C VAL A 438 6.67 12.01 11.25
N TYR A 439 6.09 11.32 12.26
CA TYR A 439 5.52 9.98 12.09
C TYR A 439 4.00 9.98 11.93
N ASP A 440 3.32 11.11 12.02
CA ASP A 440 1.88 11.16 11.70
C ASP A 440 1.68 10.87 10.20
N PRO A 441 0.87 9.85 9.83
CA PRO A 441 0.71 9.42 8.45
C PRO A 441 -0.28 10.24 7.64
N SER A 442 -0.96 11.21 8.26
CA SER A 442 -2.04 11.95 7.62
C SER A 442 -1.53 12.90 6.53
N PRO A 443 -2.34 13.22 5.53
CA PRO A 443 -2.00 14.23 4.54
C PRO A 443 -1.92 15.64 5.13
N VAL A 444 -1.46 16.58 4.31
CA VAL A 444 -1.33 18.00 4.71
C VAL A 444 -2.67 18.55 5.18
N GLY A 445 -2.66 19.30 6.29
CA GLY A 445 -3.86 19.90 6.88
C GLY A 445 -4.70 18.96 7.73
N TYR A 446 -4.28 17.70 7.85
CA TYR A 446 -4.96 16.67 8.65
C TYR A 446 -4.01 15.98 9.61
N GLN A 447 -4.56 15.43 10.66
CA GLN A 447 -3.83 14.66 11.68
C GLN A 447 -4.61 13.41 12.09
N VAL A 448 -3.93 12.45 12.71
CA VAL A 448 -4.59 11.32 13.37
C VAL A 448 -5.53 11.87 14.44
N PRO A 449 -6.82 11.44 14.49
CA PRO A 449 -7.79 11.99 15.41
C PRO A 449 -7.42 11.72 16.87
N LEU A 450 -7.77 12.64 17.72
CA LEU A 450 -7.66 12.46 19.16
C LEU A 450 -8.83 11.66 19.72
N TYR A 451 -8.67 11.16 20.93
CA TYR A 451 -9.72 10.48 21.67
C TYR A 451 -11.05 11.25 21.68
N HIS A 452 -11.01 12.55 21.95
CA HIS A 452 -12.22 13.39 22.02
C HIS A 452 -12.90 13.56 20.66
N ALA A 453 -12.13 13.62 19.56
CA ALA A 453 -12.71 13.65 18.22
C ALA A 453 -13.47 12.35 17.91
N LEU A 454 -12.88 11.20 18.26
CA LEU A 454 -13.53 9.90 18.07
C LEU A 454 -14.73 9.72 19.02
N SER A 455 -14.66 10.22 20.26
CA SER A 455 -15.78 10.20 21.19
C SER A 455 -16.96 11.01 20.66
N ALA A 456 -16.70 12.20 20.12
CA ALA A 456 -17.73 13.05 19.52
C ALA A 456 -18.45 12.37 18.36
N VAL A 457 -17.71 11.63 17.51
CA VAL A 457 -18.31 10.84 16.42
C VAL A 457 -19.25 9.75 16.96
N LEU A 458 -18.85 9.05 18.03
CA LEU A 458 -19.69 8.02 18.64
C LEU A 458 -20.95 8.61 19.27
N ASP A 459 -20.82 9.76 19.94
CA ASP A 459 -21.93 10.44 20.61
C ASP A 459 -22.97 10.97 19.60
N GLN A 460 -22.53 11.39 18.41
CA GLN A 460 -23.38 11.98 17.37
C GLN A 460 -23.77 10.98 16.28
N GLY A 461 -23.09 9.83 16.18
CA GLY A 461 -23.33 8.82 15.14
C GLY A 461 -22.91 9.23 13.73
N THR A 462 -22.23 10.37 13.59
CA THR A 462 -21.76 10.90 12.28
C THR A 462 -20.36 11.50 12.43
N PRO A 463 -19.52 11.46 11.34
CA PRO A 463 -19.74 10.71 10.11
C PRO A 463 -19.65 9.20 10.33
N GLU A 464 -20.31 8.42 9.49
CA GLU A 464 -20.23 6.96 9.57
C GLU A 464 -18.80 6.47 9.28
N PHE A 465 -18.30 5.54 10.09
CA PHE A 465 -17.00 4.91 9.92
C PHE A 465 -17.19 3.50 9.35
N PRO A 466 -16.65 3.18 8.15
CA PRO A 466 -16.83 1.86 7.53
C PRO A 466 -16.30 0.69 8.36
N TYR A 467 -16.91 -0.49 8.21
CA TYR A 467 -16.52 -1.73 8.88
C TYR A 467 -15.35 -2.42 8.17
N GLN A 468 -14.16 -1.84 8.24
CA GLN A 468 -12.97 -2.29 7.52
C GLN A 468 -12.20 -3.42 8.23
N GLY A 469 -12.60 -3.83 9.44
CA GLY A 469 -11.84 -4.79 10.24
C GLY A 469 -10.47 -4.25 10.67
N TYR A 470 -9.51 -5.14 10.82
CA TYR A 470 -8.13 -4.83 11.23
C TYR A 470 -7.16 -5.93 10.79
N ARG A 471 -5.84 -5.65 10.79
CA ARG A 471 -4.83 -6.72 10.68
C ARG A 471 -4.50 -7.25 12.06
N ASN A 472 -4.57 -8.57 12.17
CA ASN A 472 -4.30 -9.27 13.42
C ASN A 472 -2.81 -9.23 13.77
N ARG A 473 -2.50 -8.84 15.00
CA ARG A 473 -1.11 -8.69 15.51
C ARG A 473 -0.26 -9.95 15.44
N THR A 474 -0.86 -11.14 15.40
CA THR A 474 -0.12 -12.40 15.42
C THR A 474 0.06 -13.02 14.05
N SER A 475 -0.93 -12.89 13.17
CA SER A 475 -0.91 -13.47 11.82
C SER A 475 -0.60 -12.45 10.71
N GLY A 476 -0.80 -11.15 10.98
CA GLY A 476 -0.75 -10.13 9.94
C GLY A 476 -1.94 -10.15 8.99
N SER A 477 -2.82 -11.16 9.11
CA SER A 477 -3.96 -11.34 8.21
C SER A 477 -5.08 -10.35 8.52
N LEU A 478 -5.80 -9.96 7.48
CA LEU A 478 -7.02 -9.16 7.60
C LEU A 478 -8.11 -9.97 8.31
N THR A 479 -8.80 -9.32 9.25
CA THR A 479 -9.77 -9.97 10.14
C THR A 479 -10.99 -9.07 10.33
N ASN A 480 -12.19 -9.68 10.39
CA ASN A 480 -13.46 -9.02 10.67
C ASN A 480 -13.85 -7.91 9.69
N ILE A 481 -13.44 -8.02 8.42
CA ILE A 481 -13.86 -7.11 7.34
C ILE A 481 -15.39 -7.22 7.18
N GLY A 482 -16.06 -6.07 7.01
CA GLY A 482 -17.51 -5.99 6.88
C GLY A 482 -18.30 -6.22 8.19
N THR A 483 -17.63 -6.61 9.29
CA THR A 483 -18.31 -6.95 10.54
C THR A 483 -17.84 -6.16 11.76
N SER A 484 -16.65 -5.57 11.71
CA SER A 484 -16.10 -4.77 12.79
C SER A 484 -15.38 -3.55 12.28
N ARG A 485 -15.46 -2.46 13.01
CA ARG A 485 -14.72 -1.24 12.79
C ARG A 485 -13.80 -0.95 13.95
N PHE A 486 -12.54 -0.72 13.62
CA PHE A 486 -11.48 -0.37 14.56
C PHE A 486 -10.73 0.83 13.99
N TYR A 487 -10.58 1.89 14.76
CA TYR A 487 -9.89 3.11 14.32
C TYR A 487 -9.11 3.68 15.48
N PHE A 488 -7.80 3.78 15.36
CA PHE A 488 -6.96 4.37 16.39
C PHE A 488 -7.20 5.87 16.58
N ALA A 489 -7.15 6.28 17.85
CA ALA A 489 -6.85 7.65 18.23
C ALA A 489 -5.32 7.84 18.31
N ALA A 490 -4.85 9.08 18.22
CA ALA A 490 -3.43 9.39 18.42
C ALA A 490 -2.97 9.19 19.88
N ASN A 491 -3.89 9.02 20.81
CA ASN A 491 -3.60 8.89 22.23
C ASN A 491 -3.17 7.47 22.60
N PRO A 492 -1.95 7.28 23.17
CA PRO A 492 -1.54 6.04 23.80
C PRO A 492 -2.23 5.88 25.17
N VAL A 493 -2.16 4.68 25.72
CA VAL A 493 -2.49 4.43 27.13
C VAL A 493 -1.20 4.45 27.94
N GLU A 494 -1.08 5.39 28.88
CA GLU A 494 0.13 5.51 29.70
C GLU A 494 0.31 4.30 30.62
N GLY A 495 1.55 3.83 30.73
CA GLY A 495 1.93 2.71 31.61
C GLY A 495 1.74 1.32 31.01
N VAL A 496 1.12 1.20 29.83
CA VAL A 496 0.90 -0.06 29.13
C VAL A 496 1.17 0.06 27.62
N SER A 497 1.29 -1.06 26.94
CA SER A 497 1.53 -1.11 25.49
C SER A 497 0.23 -1.09 24.68
N ASP A 498 -0.76 -0.31 25.10
CA ASP A 498 -2.05 -0.17 24.44
C ASP A 498 -2.27 1.26 23.91
N ALA A 499 -3.23 1.41 23.03
CA ALA A 499 -3.70 2.68 22.51
C ALA A 499 -5.23 2.72 22.48
N TYR A 500 -5.79 3.93 22.45
CA TYR A 500 -7.23 4.11 22.34
C TYR A 500 -7.70 3.93 20.92
N LEU A 501 -8.84 3.27 20.73
CA LEU A 501 -9.49 3.12 19.44
C LEU A 501 -11.01 3.04 19.58
N ILE A 502 -11.72 3.40 18.51
CA ILE A 502 -13.12 3.01 18.35
C ILE A 502 -13.17 1.50 18.13
N MET A 503 -14.09 0.83 18.81
CA MET A 503 -14.49 -0.53 18.52
C MET A 503 -16.00 -0.62 18.34
N ASN A 504 -16.44 -0.85 17.11
CA ASN A 504 -17.87 -0.86 16.72
C ASN A 504 -18.61 0.44 17.09
N ASP A 505 -19.91 0.41 17.22
CA ASP A 505 -20.77 1.60 17.32
C ASP A 505 -20.90 2.19 18.71
N SER A 506 -20.20 1.65 19.70
CA SER A 506 -20.63 1.92 21.07
C SER A 506 -19.55 2.33 22.06
N LYS A 507 -18.26 2.18 21.74
CA LYS A 507 -17.21 2.42 22.77
C LYS A 507 -15.85 2.78 22.17
N ILE A 508 -15.16 3.70 22.84
CA ILE A 508 -13.72 3.78 22.77
C ILE A 508 -13.15 2.81 23.79
N LEU A 509 -12.32 1.90 23.33
CA LEU A 509 -11.62 0.93 24.14
C LEU A 509 -10.12 1.11 24.02
N THR A 510 -9.39 0.38 24.84
CA THR A 510 -7.94 0.23 24.71
C THR A 510 -7.64 -1.09 24.03
N SER A 511 -6.70 -1.07 23.08
CA SER A 511 -6.26 -2.27 22.39
C SER A 511 -4.78 -2.22 22.11
N CYS A 512 -4.22 -3.37 21.76
CA CYS A 512 -2.80 -3.49 21.55
C CYS A 512 -2.34 -2.68 20.32
N ARG A 513 -1.19 -2.04 20.45
CA ARG A 513 -0.59 -1.16 19.45
C ARG A 513 -0.05 -1.90 18.21
N ALA A 514 0.12 -3.22 18.33
CA ALA A 514 0.54 -4.09 17.24
C ALA A 514 -0.62 -4.57 16.35
N HIS A 515 -1.87 -4.24 16.64
CA HIS A 515 -2.92 -4.34 15.63
C HIS A 515 -2.75 -3.22 14.60
N CYS A 516 -3.04 -3.51 13.33
CA CYS A 516 -3.18 -2.46 12.34
C CYS A 516 -4.65 -2.10 12.16
N THR A 517 -4.95 -0.84 12.27
CA THR A 517 -6.31 -0.32 12.05
C THR A 517 -6.29 0.80 11.02
N PRO A 518 -7.40 1.05 10.32
CA PRO A 518 -7.55 2.26 9.52
C PRO A 518 -7.41 3.52 10.38
N ILE A 519 -7.03 4.61 9.74
CA ILE A 519 -7.02 5.95 10.32
C ILE A 519 -7.97 6.82 9.50
N ARG A 520 -8.97 7.42 10.14
CA ARG A 520 -9.79 8.47 9.54
C ARG A 520 -9.34 9.81 10.07
N PRO A 521 -8.63 10.61 9.27
CA PRO A 521 -7.97 11.80 9.78
C PRO A 521 -8.97 12.93 10.03
N VAL A 522 -8.61 13.81 10.95
CA VAL A 522 -9.34 15.03 11.31
C VAL A 522 -8.53 16.25 10.87
N LEU A 523 -9.20 17.34 10.49
CA LEU A 523 -8.52 18.61 10.18
C LEU A 523 -7.64 19.05 11.36
N GLU A 524 -6.44 19.53 11.06
CA GLU A 524 -5.61 20.20 12.04
C GLU A 524 -6.36 21.46 12.52
N GLN A 525 -6.56 21.56 13.82
CA GLN A 525 -7.14 22.78 14.37
C GLN A 525 -6.11 23.90 14.24
N ASN A 526 -6.50 24.98 13.60
CA ASN A 526 -5.65 26.15 13.53
C ASN A 526 -5.60 26.81 14.92
N PRO A 527 -4.42 26.90 15.57
CA PRO A 527 -4.31 27.51 16.90
C PRO A 527 -4.66 29.00 16.93
N ASN A 528 -4.92 29.60 15.75
CA ASN A 528 -5.23 31.03 15.58
C ASN A 528 -6.67 31.31 15.10
N GLU A 529 -7.52 30.30 14.99
CA GLU A 529 -8.96 30.40 14.73
C GLU A 529 -9.77 30.06 16.03
#